data_179445f6a55aa76892d6c06f86480592
#
_entry.id   179445f6a55aa76892d6c06f86480592
#
_cell.length_a   1.000
_cell.length_b   1.000
_cell.length_c   1.000
_cell.angle_alpha   90.00
_cell.angle_beta   90.00
_cell.angle_gamma   90.00
#
_symmetry.space_group_name_H-M   'P 1'
#
loop_
_entity.id
_entity.type
_entity.pdbx_description
1 polymer ?
#
loop_
_entity_poly.entity_id
_entity_poly.type
_entity_poly.pdbx_seq_one_letter_code
_entity_poly.pdbx_strand_id
1 'polypeptide(L)'
;MLFRSRQDVLAEVARRGQKCNCIRCNEVKKQQVQMENLRLEDHIYHPAYAEEHFIHFRTPEGKIAGYLRLSLPQDTPDQHPTADLNFADLRNAALVREVHVYGQSLAVGAEKEGAAQHIGLGKQLLEEASRISRENGYSRLAVIAAIGTRQYYQARGFEPGELYMVKPLS
;
A
#
# COMPACT_ATOMS: atom_id res chain seq x y z
N MET A 1 -5.29 20.30 28.22
CA MET A 1 -6.03 20.74 27.00
C MET A 1 -6.61 19.48 26.35
N LEU A 2 -7.94 19.42 26.20
CA LEU A 2 -8.60 18.27 25.56
C LEU A 2 -8.76 18.59 24.06
N PHE A 3 -8.08 17.83 23.21
CA PHE A 3 -8.27 17.94 21.77
C PHE A 3 -9.54 17.19 21.36
N ARG A 4 -10.50 17.89 20.75
CA ARG A 4 -11.78 17.33 20.30
C ARG A 4 -11.79 16.99 18.80
N SER A 5 -10.82 17.51 18.06
CA SER A 5 -10.74 17.28 16.61
C SER A 5 -9.31 17.23 16.13
N ARG A 6 -9.11 16.67 14.92
CA ARG A 6 -7.83 16.73 14.21
C ARG A 6 -7.36 18.17 13.96
N GLN A 7 -8.30 19.09 13.76
CA GLN A 7 -7.98 20.50 13.53
C GLN A 7 -7.30 21.13 14.76
N ASP A 8 -7.79 20.85 15.96
CA ASP A 8 -7.19 21.32 17.21
C ASP A 8 -5.76 20.79 17.38
N VAL A 9 -5.55 19.50 17.07
CA VAL A 9 -4.20 18.90 17.09
C VAL A 9 -3.26 19.59 16.11
N LEU A 10 -3.71 19.83 14.87
CA LEU A 10 -2.90 20.48 13.85
C LEU A 10 -2.58 21.94 14.20
N ALA A 11 -3.54 22.67 14.80
CA ALA A 11 -3.31 24.02 15.29
C ALA A 11 -2.25 24.06 16.39
N GLU A 12 -2.28 23.11 17.33
CA GLU A 12 -1.30 23.02 18.40
C GLU A 12 0.09 22.62 17.87
N VAL A 13 0.17 21.68 16.92
CA VAL A 13 1.42 21.30 16.26
C VAL A 13 2.04 22.52 15.55
N ALA A 14 1.23 23.30 14.83
CA ALA A 14 1.68 24.51 14.15
C ALA A 14 2.13 25.59 15.16
N ARG A 15 1.41 25.78 16.29
CA ARG A 15 1.79 26.70 17.36
C ARG A 15 3.16 26.37 17.97
N ARG A 16 3.54 25.09 17.95
CA ARG A 16 4.88 24.61 18.39
C ARG A 16 5.96 24.73 17.31
N GLY A 17 5.67 25.34 16.17
CA GLY A 17 6.59 25.43 15.04
C GLY A 17 6.89 24.07 14.36
N GLN A 18 6.06 23.07 14.59
CA GLN A 18 6.23 21.71 14.09
C GLN A 18 5.30 21.46 12.90
N LYS A 19 5.62 20.42 12.10
CA LYS A 19 4.77 19.92 11.02
C LYS A 19 4.39 18.47 11.30
N CYS A 20 3.13 18.12 11.00
CA CYS A 20 2.67 16.75 11.10
C CYS A 20 3.20 15.93 9.91
N ASN A 21 3.90 14.82 10.19
CA ASN A 21 4.46 13.92 9.17
C ASN A 21 3.59 12.69 8.89
N CYS A 22 2.33 12.67 9.33
CA CYS A 22 1.44 11.57 9.01
C CYS A 22 1.10 11.53 7.51
N ILE A 23 0.75 10.35 6.98
CA ILE A 23 0.39 10.12 5.58
C ILE A 23 -0.64 11.15 5.11
N ARG A 24 -1.72 11.35 5.85
CA ARG A 24 -2.81 12.27 5.50
C ARG A 24 -2.40 13.75 5.40
N CYS A 25 -1.37 14.19 6.15
CA CYS A 25 -0.83 15.53 6.02
C CYS A 25 0.12 15.68 4.83
N ASN A 26 0.67 14.57 4.38
CA ASN A 26 1.65 14.54 3.30
C ASN A 26 1.10 14.02 1.97
N GLU A 27 -0.18 13.63 1.87
CA GLU A 27 -0.80 13.26 0.60
C GLU A 27 -0.83 14.45 -0.38
N VAL A 28 -0.70 14.17 -1.67
CA VAL A 28 -0.74 15.19 -2.75
C VAL A 28 -2.13 15.82 -2.92
N LYS A 29 -3.18 15.26 -2.33
CA LYS A 29 -4.57 15.70 -2.42
C LYS A 29 -5.04 15.81 -3.88
N LYS A 30 -5.37 17.04 -4.34
CA LYS A 30 -5.85 17.35 -5.69
C LYS A 30 -4.74 17.86 -6.62
N GLN A 31 -3.49 17.87 -6.19
CA GLN A 31 -2.39 18.32 -7.03
C GLN A 31 -2.17 17.35 -8.18
N GLN A 32 -1.96 17.89 -9.37
CA GLN A 32 -1.49 17.09 -10.50
C GLN A 32 -0.02 16.77 -10.27
N VAL A 33 0.32 15.50 -10.44
CA VAL A 33 1.67 15.00 -10.24
C VAL A 33 2.13 14.32 -11.52
N GLN A 34 3.33 14.66 -11.99
CA GLN A 34 3.96 14.03 -13.15
C GLN A 34 4.75 12.82 -12.68
N MET A 35 4.54 11.67 -13.32
CA MET A 35 5.16 10.40 -12.92
C MET A 35 6.68 10.41 -12.95
N GLU A 36 7.27 11.10 -13.94
CA GLU A 36 8.71 11.25 -14.10
C GLU A 36 9.41 11.96 -12.95
N ASN A 37 8.66 12.73 -12.16
CA ASN A 37 9.16 13.45 -10.99
C ASN A 37 8.98 12.66 -9.69
N LEU A 38 8.33 11.49 -9.75
CA LEU A 38 8.10 10.67 -8.57
C LEU A 38 9.30 9.75 -8.29
N ARG A 39 9.62 9.61 -7.01
CA ARG A 39 10.58 8.62 -6.53
C ARG A 39 9.83 7.53 -5.78
N LEU A 40 10.16 6.28 -6.09
CA LEU A 40 9.72 5.14 -5.31
C LEU A 40 10.65 5.00 -4.10
N GLU A 41 10.08 5.04 -2.92
CA GLU A 41 10.79 4.86 -1.65
C GLU A 41 10.14 3.72 -0.87
N ASP A 42 10.95 2.96 -0.13
CA ASP A 42 10.50 1.90 0.76
C ASP A 42 11.03 2.17 2.16
N HIS A 43 10.13 2.16 3.12
CA HIS A 43 10.46 2.30 4.53
C HIS A 43 10.14 1.01 5.27
N ILE A 44 11.19 0.31 5.72
CA ILE A 44 11.09 -0.99 6.35
C ILE A 44 11.08 -0.83 7.86
N TYR A 45 10.21 -1.59 8.54
CA TYR A 45 10.16 -1.66 10.00
C TYR A 45 9.75 -3.08 10.45
N HIS A 46 10.17 -3.46 11.65
CA HIS A 46 10.06 -4.82 12.15
C HIS A 46 9.17 -4.86 13.40
N PRO A 47 7.86 -5.10 13.29
CA PRO A 47 7.05 -5.52 14.42
C PRO A 47 7.37 -6.98 14.81
N ALA A 48 6.75 -7.48 15.90
CA ALA A 48 7.12 -8.75 16.51
C ALA A 48 7.08 -9.98 15.59
N TYR A 49 6.20 -9.99 14.57
CA TYR A 49 5.91 -11.19 13.76
C TYR A 49 5.95 -10.94 12.24
N ALA A 50 6.51 -9.84 11.81
CA ALA A 50 6.59 -9.52 10.38
C ALA A 50 7.72 -8.54 10.11
N GLU A 51 8.20 -8.54 8.87
CA GLU A 51 8.85 -7.38 8.28
C GLU A 51 7.78 -6.61 7.50
N GLU A 52 7.65 -5.32 7.77
CA GLU A 52 6.64 -4.45 7.17
C GLU A 52 7.32 -3.44 6.26
N HIS A 53 6.80 -3.30 5.06
CA HIS A 53 7.26 -2.34 4.06
C HIS A 53 6.20 -1.27 3.83
N PHE A 54 6.60 -0.02 3.90
CA PHE A 54 5.81 1.13 3.47
C PHE A 54 6.39 1.63 2.15
N ILE A 55 5.91 1.06 1.05
CA ILE A 55 6.34 1.37 -0.31
C ILE A 55 5.52 2.55 -0.80
N HIS A 56 6.14 3.64 -1.22
CA HIS A 56 5.39 4.83 -1.59
C HIS A 56 6.08 5.66 -2.68
N PHE A 57 5.28 6.33 -3.49
CA PHE A 57 5.74 7.33 -4.44
C PHE A 57 5.74 8.70 -3.81
N ARG A 58 6.88 9.39 -3.88
CA ARG A 58 7.09 10.69 -3.28
C ARG A 58 7.44 11.74 -4.33
N THR A 59 6.84 12.94 -4.20
CA THR A 59 7.19 14.11 -5.01
C THR A 59 8.48 14.77 -4.52
N PRO A 60 9.14 15.64 -5.33
CA PRO A 60 10.30 16.41 -4.88
C PRO A 60 10.03 17.24 -3.61
N GLU A 61 8.78 17.70 -3.41
CA GLU A 61 8.37 18.48 -2.24
C GLU A 61 8.06 17.59 -1.03
N GLY A 62 8.26 16.27 -1.14
CA GLY A 62 8.06 15.31 -0.07
C GLY A 62 6.61 14.88 0.13
N LYS A 63 5.72 15.09 -0.86
CA LYS A 63 4.33 14.63 -0.80
C LYS A 63 4.18 13.20 -1.30
N ILE A 64 3.21 12.47 -0.76
CA ILE A 64 2.90 11.09 -1.11
C ILE A 64 1.83 11.07 -2.20
N ALA A 65 2.17 10.53 -3.37
CA ALA A 65 1.26 10.37 -4.50
C ALA A 65 0.50 9.03 -4.47
N GLY A 66 1.07 8.03 -3.83
CA GLY A 66 0.45 6.73 -3.61
C GLY A 66 1.36 5.87 -2.74
N TYR A 67 0.79 4.88 -2.08
CA TYR A 67 1.53 3.95 -1.25
C TYR A 67 0.89 2.56 -1.22
N LEU A 68 1.70 1.59 -0.81
CA LEU A 68 1.31 0.23 -0.51
C LEU A 68 1.96 -0.17 0.81
N ARG A 69 1.21 -0.87 1.65
CA ARG A 69 1.74 -1.51 2.85
C ARG A 69 1.80 -3.00 2.60
N LEU A 70 3.02 -3.54 2.61
CA LEU A 70 3.30 -4.97 2.46
C LEU A 70 3.74 -5.53 3.80
N SER A 71 3.19 -6.65 4.18
CA SER A 71 3.61 -7.44 5.33
C SER A 71 4.26 -8.73 4.85
N LEU A 72 5.42 -9.04 5.38
CA LEU A 72 6.15 -10.28 5.22
C LEU A 72 6.11 -11.03 6.57
N PRO A 73 5.10 -11.88 6.82
CA PRO A 73 4.99 -12.61 8.08
C PRO A 73 6.20 -13.52 8.30
N GLN A 74 6.86 -13.40 9.42
CA GLN A 74 8.04 -14.20 9.76
C GLN A 74 7.67 -15.30 10.75
N ASP A 75 8.15 -16.50 10.49
CA ASP A 75 8.08 -17.59 11.45
C ASP A 75 9.03 -17.30 12.62
N THR A 76 8.53 -17.42 13.83
CA THR A 76 9.34 -17.34 15.04
C THR A 76 9.49 -18.73 15.65
N PRO A 77 10.53 -19.00 16.49
CA PRO A 77 10.71 -20.31 17.12
C PRO A 77 9.49 -20.82 17.87
N ASP A 78 8.67 -19.92 18.40
CA ASP A 78 7.49 -20.25 19.21
C ASP A 78 6.17 -20.14 18.44
N GLN A 79 6.18 -19.62 17.21
CA GLN A 79 4.98 -19.41 16.40
C GLN A 79 5.30 -19.56 14.91
N HIS A 80 4.46 -20.32 14.21
CA HIS A 80 4.47 -20.47 12.76
C HIS A 80 3.24 -19.75 12.17
N PRO A 81 3.24 -18.41 12.06
CA PRO A 81 2.04 -17.66 11.70
C PRO A 81 1.50 -17.99 10.32
N THR A 82 2.31 -18.62 9.46
CA THR A 82 1.87 -18.98 8.10
C THR A 82 1.53 -20.46 7.92
N ALA A 83 2.04 -21.37 8.78
CA ALA A 83 1.82 -22.81 8.65
C ALA A 83 0.47 -23.27 9.21
N ASP A 84 0.05 -22.69 10.35
CA ASP A 84 -1.16 -23.07 11.09
C ASP A 84 -2.37 -22.18 10.83
N LEU A 85 -2.26 -21.26 9.86
CA LEU A 85 -3.40 -20.44 9.48
C LEU A 85 -4.48 -21.31 8.84
N ASN A 86 -5.69 -21.27 9.43
CA ASN A 86 -6.89 -21.91 8.89
C ASN A 86 -7.29 -21.41 7.49
N PHE A 87 -6.61 -20.37 7.01
CA PHE A 87 -6.86 -19.75 5.71
C PHE A 87 -5.82 -20.19 4.69
N ALA A 88 -6.24 -21.04 3.76
CA ALA A 88 -5.39 -21.55 2.68
C ALA A 88 -4.75 -20.42 1.84
N ASP A 89 -5.44 -19.29 1.70
CA ASP A 89 -4.99 -18.12 0.94
C ASP A 89 -3.69 -17.50 1.48
N LEU A 90 -3.46 -17.60 2.78
CA LEU A 90 -2.33 -16.95 3.46
C LEU A 90 -1.13 -17.88 3.68
N ARG A 91 -1.22 -19.14 3.30
CA ARG A 91 -0.10 -20.07 3.44
C ARG A 91 1.04 -19.69 2.50
N ASN A 92 2.22 -19.44 3.07
CA ASN A 92 3.41 -18.97 2.34
C ASN A 92 3.12 -17.74 1.44
N ALA A 93 2.32 -16.82 1.95
CA ALA A 93 1.91 -15.61 1.25
C ALA A 93 2.42 -14.37 1.98
N ALA A 94 3.00 -13.45 1.22
CA ALA A 94 3.13 -12.06 1.64
C ALA A 94 1.76 -11.38 1.53
N LEU A 95 1.49 -10.38 2.37
CA LEU A 95 0.18 -9.75 2.45
C LEU A 95 0.22 -8.27 2.12
N VAL A 96 -0.48 -7.88 1.06
CA VAL A 96 -0.80 -6.48 0.80
C VAL A 96 -1.92 -6.05 1.74
N ARG A 97 -1.57 -5.22 2.71
CA ARG A 97 -2.50 -4.74 3.74
C ARG A 97 -3.32 -3.55 3.27
N GLU A 98 -2.73 -2.71 2.43
CA GLU A 98 -3.35 -1.49 1.94
C GLU A 98 -2.66 -1.03 0.65
N VAL A 99 -3.46 -0.57 -0.33
CA VAL A 99 -2.99 0.16 -1.52
C VAL A 99 -3.81 1.42 -1.64
N HIS A 100 -3.14 2.54 -1.73
CA HIS A 100 -3.78 3.84 -1.89
C HIS A 100 -3.06 4.68 -2.94
N VAL A 101 -3.79 5.19 -3.91
CA VAL A 101 -3.28 6.14 -4.90
C VAL A 101 -4.11 7.41 -4.79
N TYR A 102 -3.44 8.52 -4.57
CA TYR A 102 -4.06 9.83 -4.44
C TYR A 102 -4.21 10.49 -5.80
N GLY A 103 -5.31 11.17 -6.01
CA GLY A 103 -5.61 11.87 -7.24
C GLY A 103 -7.11 11.95 -7.50
N GLN A 104 -7.53 12.51 -8.63
CA GLN A 104 -8.94 12.49 -9.02
C GLN A 104 -9.33 11.05 -9.35
N SER A 105 -10.27 10.50 -8.58
CA SER A 105 -10.88 9.20 -8.90
C SER A 105 -11.59 9.32 -10.24
N LEU A 106 -11.17 8.52 -11.20
CA LEU A 106 -11.97 8.27 -12.40
C LEU A 106 -12.88 7.07 -12.15
N ALA A 107 -14.09 7.13 -12.67
CA ALA A 107 -14.92 5.94 -12.79
C ALA A 107 -14.16 4.89 -13.61
N VAL A 108 -14.27 3.62 -13.21
CA VAL A 108 -13.64 2.50 -13.93
C VAL A 108 -14.10 2.55 -15.39
N GLY A 109 -13.16 2.75 -16.32
CA GLY A 109 -13.43 2.85 -17.76
C GLY A 109 -13.47 4.27 -18.35
N ALA A 110 -13.29 5.33 -17.56
CA ALA A 110 -13.20 6.69 -18.07
C ALA A 110 -11.74 7.08 -18.34
N GLU A 111 -11.37 7.20 -19.61
CA GLU A 111 -10.09 7.80 -20.02
C GLU A 111 -10.22 9.33 -20.04
N LYS A 112 -9.45 10.01 -19.18
CA LYS A 112 -9.18 11.45 -19.31
C LYS A 112 -7.68 11.64 -19.40
N GLU A 113 -7.23 12.47 -20.35
CA GLU A 113 -5.87 12.97 -20.40
C GLU A 113 -5.50 13.59 -19.04
N GLY A 114 -4.39 13.17 -18.44
CA GLY A 114 -3.97 13.57 -17.09
C GLY A 114 -4.37 12.63 -15.95
N ALA A 115 -5.41 11.79 -16.10
CA ALA A 115 -5.77 10.77 -15.11
C ALA A 115 -5.10 9.41 -15.39
N ALA A 116 -4.70 9.17 -16.63
CA ALA A 116 -3.89 8.01 -17.03
C ALA A 116 -2.56 7.92 -16.26
N GLN A 117 -2.04 9.05 -15.80
CA GLN A 117 -0.79 9.10 -15.01
C GLN A 117 -0.91 8.38 -13.66
N HIS A 118 -2.10 8.38 -13.02
CA HIS A 118 -2.31 7.69 -11.75
C HIS A 118 -2.64 6.20 -11.88
N ILE A 119 -3.12 5.76 -13.05
CA ILE A 119 -3.43 4.34 -13.32
C ILE A 119 -2.17 3.48 -13.24
N GLY A 120 -1.00 4.02 -13.58
CA GLY A 120 0.29 3.34 -13.48
C GLY A 120 0.81 3.12 -12.07
N LEU A 121 0.54 4.03 -11.12
CA LEU A 121 1.14 3.98 -9.77
C LEU A 121 0.73 2.73 -8.98
N GLY A 122 -0.56 2.41 -8.97
CA GLY A 122 -1.04 1.22 -8.27
C GLY A 122 -0.49 -0.08 -8.86
N LYS A 123 -0.27 -0.13 -10.18
CA LYS A 123 0.38 -1.26 -10.84
C LYS A 123 1.84 -1.38 -10.41
N GLN A 124 2.60 -0.29 -10.45
CA GLN A 124 4.01 -0.28 -10.05
C GLN A 124 4.19 -0.64 -8.57
N LEU A 125 3.32 -0.15 -7.68
CA LEU A 125 3.33 -0.53 -6.27
C LEU A 125 3.11 -2.04 -6.06
N LEU A 126 2.19 -2.65 -6.81
CA LEU A 126 1.94 -4.10 -6.75
C LEU A 126 3.07 -4.92 -7.39
N GLU A 127 3.71 -4.41 -8.43
CA GLU A 127 4.89 -5.02 -9.05
C GLU A 127 6.07 -5.02 -8.07
N GLU A 128 6.31 -3.90 -7.40
CA GLU A 128 7.36 -3.80 -6.39
C GLU A 128 7.08 -4.70 -5.18
N ALA A 129 5.85 -4.73 -4.67
CA ALA A 129 5.45 -5.66 -3.62
C ALA A 129 5.65 -7.12 -4.05
N SER A 130 5.34 -7.46 -5.31
CA SER A 130 5.57 -8.80 -5.86
C SER A 130 7.06 -9.14 -5.94
N ARG A 131 7.91 -8.17 -6.32
CA ARG A 131 9.37 -8.32 -6.36
C ARG A 131 9.94 -8.59 -4.97
N ILE A 132 9.64 -7.74 -4.01
CA ILE A 132 10.08 -7.86 -2.61
C ILE A 132 9.64 -9.21 -2.04
N SER A 133 8.38 -9.60 -2.24
CA SER A 133 7.86 -10.87 -1.74
C SER A 133 8.62 -12.08 -2.30
N ARG A 134 8.91 -12.10 -3.62
CA ARG A 134 9.72 -13.17 -4.23
C ARG A 134 11.13 -13.24 -3.67
N GLU A 135 11.78 -12.10 -3.56
CA GLU A 135 13.16 -12.01 -3.03
C GLU A 135 13.26 -12.50 -1.59
N ASN A 136 12.16 -12.41 -0.84
CA ASN A 136 12.04 -12.93 0.53
C ASN A 136 11.45 -14.36 0.59
N GLY A 137 11.35 -15.08 -0.54
CA GLY A 137 11.00 -16.49 -0.57
C GLY A 137 9.50 -16.80 -0.51
N TYR A 138 8.63 -15.81 -0.62
CA TYR A 138 7.18 -16.05 -0.68
C TYR A 138 6.76 -16.53 -2.06
N SER A 139 5.94 -17.57 -2.10
CA SER A 139 5.40 -18.12 -3.35
C SER A 139 4.10 -17.46 -3.79
N ARG A 140 3.49 -16.64 -2.93
CA ARG A 140 2.21 -15.99 -3.19
C ARG A 140 2.16 -14.59 -2.60
N LEU A 141 1.35 -13.73 -3.24
CA LEU A 141 0.97 -12.42 -2.73
C LEU A 141 -0.54 -12.39 -2.54
N ALA A 142 -1.01 -12.15 -1.33
CA ALA A 142 -2.42 -12.05 -0.98
C ALA A 142 -2.84 -10.60 -0.76
N VAL A 143 -4.10 -10.28 -1.08
CA VAL A 143 -4.71 -8.98 -0.80
C VAL A 143 -6.18 -9.14 -0.45
N ILE A 144 -6.66 -8.45 0.56
CA ILE A 144 -8.10 -8.34 0.80
C ILE A 144 -8.69 -7.30 -0.15
N ALA A 145 -9.68 -7.68 -0.95
CA ALA A 145 -10.24 -6.83 -1.98
C ALA A 145 -11.75 -6.63 -1.78
N ALA A 146 -12.17 -5.37 -1.70
CA ALA A 146 -13.59 -5.05 -1.80
C ALA A 146 -14.16 -5.49 -3.16
N ILE A 147 -15.45 -5.80 -3.22
CA ILE A 147 -16.11 -6.30 -4.44
C ILE A 147 -15.80 -5.43 -5.66
N GLY A 148 -15.88 -4.10 -5.53
CA GLY A 148 -15.62 -3.16 -6.62
C GLY A 148 -14.17 -3.10 -7.10
N THR A 149 -13.20 -3.67 -6.36
CA THR A 149 -11.78 -3.66 -6.73
C THR A 149 -11.28 -5.01 -7.25
N ARG A 150 -12.11 -6.06 -7.22
CA ARG A 150 -11.70 -7.41 -7.63
C ARG A 150 -11.22 -7.46 -9.07
N GLN A 151 -11.93 -6.83 -10.02
CA GLN A 151 -11.53 -6.77 -11.43
C GLN A 151 -10.17 -6.08 -11.61
N TYR A 152 -9.88 -5.06 -10.81
CA TYR A 152 -8.58 -4.39 -10.80
C TYR A 152 -7.45 -5.35 -10.46
N TYR A 153 -7.64 -6.22 -9.46
CA TYR A 153 -6.65 -7.22 -9.06
C TYR A 153 -6.58 -8.39 -10.05
N GLN A 154 -7.70 -8.85 -10.58
CA GLN A 154 -7.74 -9.89 -11.61
C GLN A 154 -6.92 -9.51 -12.85
N ALA A 155 -7.06 -8.27 -13.34
CA ALA A 155 -6.26 -7.75 -14.45
C ALA A 155 -4.73 -7.69 -14.16
N ARG A 156 -4.32 -7.97 -12.91
CA ARG A 156 -2.93 -8.00 -12.44
C ARG A 156 -2.45 -9.38 -12.01
N GLY A 157 -3.21 -10.42 -12.38
CA GLY A 157 -2.88 -11.82 -12.15
C GLY A 157 -3.24 -12.34 -10.76
N PHE A 158 -4.15 -11.66 -10.05
CA PHE A 158 -4.73 -12.19 -8.83
C PHE A 158 -5.98 -13.00 -9.14
N GLU A 159 -6.13 -14.12 -8.46
CA GLU A 159 -7.30 -15.00 -8.54
C GLU A 159 -8.09 -14.96 -7.22
N PRO A 160 -9.41 -15.13 -7.25
CA PRO A 160 -10.20 -15.24 -6.03
C PRO A 160 -9.83 -16.50 -5.24
N GLY A 161 -9.48 -16.32 -3.95
CA GLY A 161 -9.40 -17.40 -2.97
C GLY A 161 -10.66 -17.46 -2.11
N GLU A 162 -10.54 -17.99 -0.90
CA GLU A 162 -11.65 -18.08 0.05
C GLU A 162 -12.07 -16.69 0.57
N LEU A 163 -11.10 -15.91 1.02
CA LEU A 163 -11.30 -14.56 1.57
C LEU A 163 -10.44 -13.49 0.87
N TYR A 164 -9.31 -13.90 0.32
CA TYR A 164 -8.34 -13.00 -0.30
C TYR A 164 -8.32 -13.19 -1.82
N MET A 165 -7.85 -12.17 -2.52
CA MET A 165 -7.34 -12.35 -3.87
C MET A 165 -5.88 -12.76 -3.76
N VAL A 166 -5.47 -13.81 -4.48
CA VAL A 166 -4.13 -14.40 -4.37
C VAL A 166 -3.47 -14.42 -5.74
N LYS A 167 -2.22 -13.99 -5.79
CA LYS A 167 -1.38 -14.02 -6.98
C LYS A 167 -0.20 -14.96 -6.75
N PRO A 168 0.01 -16.00 -7.61
CA PRO A 168 1.24 -16.77 -7.62
C PRO A 168 2.44 -15.88 -7.93
N LEU A 169 3.54 -16.10 -7.24
CA LEU A 169 4.82 -15.42 -7.47
C LEU A 169 5.81 -16.45 -8.03
N SER A 170 5.75 -16.64 -9.33
CA SER A 170 6.74 -17.45 -10.07
C SER A 170 8.01 -16.65 -10.36
#